data_5882b339081334d9bf7ba6be66e6fa40
#
_entry.id   5882b339081334d9bf7ba6be66e6fa40
#
_cell.length_a   1.000
_cell.length_b   1.000
_cell.length_c   1.000
_cell.angle_alpha   90.00
_cell.angle_beta   90.00
_cell.angle_gamma   90.00
#
_symmetry.space_group_name_H-M   'P 1'
#
loop_
_entity.id
_entity.type
_entity.pdbx_description
1 polymer ?
#
loop_
_entity_poly.entity_id
_entity_poly.type
_entity_poly.pdbx_seq_one_letter_code
_entity_poly.pdbx_strand_id
1 'polypeptide(L)'
;MIAVVHHPDYVAPGQPKSGYQWNKNGAIRDLLRDAGDSIEWFQPEMMPLRWLEAAHDPDYVAEVIEARVPRAKERRIGFPINAMVANRAQIVPGGTYLAARLALDRGFAANSAGGSHHALAHTGAGYCVFNDLAIAAIRLAEEGRRVLIVDCDVHQGDGTAALTAGHPAIATYSIHAEKNFPARKARSTLDVALPDGLGDDAYLAALGETLTPLLDAERPDLILYQAGVDPFAGDRLGRLNLSDDGLVRRERLVARLAIERGLPLASTVGGGYGDDVLAIARRHVAAILTLGAAFEGQALKQR
;
A
#
# COMPACT_ATOMS: atom_id res chain seq x y z
N MET A 1 17.87 -8.95 -8.98
CA MET A 1 17.40 -9.16 -7.57
C MET A 1 16.36 -8.10 -7.24
N ILE A 2 15.26 -8.53 -6.66
CA ILE A 2 14.14 -7.67 -6.24
C ILE A 2 14.48 -7.03 -4.89
N ALA A 3 14.48 -5.71 -4.81
CA ALA A 3 14.69 -4.99 -3.57
C ALA A 3 13.43 -5.08 -2.68
N VAL A 4 13.55 -5.66 -1.50
CA VAL A 4 12.45 -5.78 -0.52
C VAL A 4 12.84 -5.14 0.80
N VAL A 5 12.02 -4.18 1.21
CA VAL A 5 12.16 -3.51 2.51
C VAL A 5 11.38 -4.29 3.57
N HIS A 6 12.06 -4.64 4.65
CA HIS A 6 11.47 -5.33 5.80
C HIS A 6 12.11 -4.89 7.10
N HIS A 7 11.32 -4.80 8.17
CA HIS A 7 11.80 -4.57 9.53
C HIS A 7 11.23 -5.66 10.46
N PRO A 8 12.01 -6.18 11.43
CA PRO A 8 11.51 -7.16 12.40
C PRO A 8 10.24 -6.72 13.11
N ASP A 9 10.13 -5.44 13.46
CA ASP A 9 8.97 -4.87 14.16
C ASP A 9 7.73 -4.68 13.26
N TYR A 10 7.77 -5.07 12.00
CA TYR A 10 6.56 -5.21 11.19
C TYR A 10 5.66 -6.34 11.68
N VAL A 11 6.24 -7.31 12.37
CA VAL A 11 5.56 -8.43 12.99
C VAL A 11 5.27 -8.09 14.46
N ALA A 12 4.02 -8.18 14.87
CA ALA A 12 3.61 -7.91 16.24
C ALA A 12 3.02 -9.18 16.88
N PRO A 13 3.87 -10.12 17.35
CA PRO A 13 3.42 -11.38 17.95
C PRO A 13 2.68 -11.10 19.28
N GLY A 14 1.68 -11.94 19.59
CA GLY A 14 0.97 -11.88 20.86
C GLY A 14 -0.04 -10.73 21.01
N GLN A 15 -0.32 -9.99 19.94
CA GLN A 15 -1.36 -8.96 19.98
C GLN A 15 -2.75 -9.56 20.18
N PRO A 16 -3.70 -8.81 20.80
CA PRO A 16 -5.07 -9.26 21.00
C PRO A 16 -5.72 -9.70 19.69
N LYS A 17 -6.58 -10.72 19.75
CA LYS A 17 -7.39 -11.12 18.60
C LYS A 17 -8.19 -9.91 18.12
N SER A 18 -7.96 -9.51 16.88
CA SER A 18 -8.70 -8.46 16.19
C SER A 18 -9.01 -8.96 14.77
N GLY A 19 -9.77 -8.21 13.99
CA GLY A 19 -9.92 -8.49 12.57
C GLY A 19 -8.61 -8.33 11.79
N TYR A 20 -7.61 -7.67 12.36
CA TYR A 20 -6.30 -7.45 11.75
C TYR A 20 -5.40 -8.69 11.83
N GLN A 21 -4.71 -8.99 10.73
CA GLN A 21 -3.85 -10.16 10.58
C GLN A 21 -2.41 -9.86 11.02
N TRP A 22 -2.15 -9.82 12.33
CA TRP A 22 -0.84 -9.46 12.90
C TRP A 22 0.34 -10.28 12.38
N ASN A 23 0.11 -11.55 12.03
CA ASN A 23 1.16 -12.46 11.56
C ASN A 23 1.37 -12.40 10.03
N LYS A 24 0.57 -11.65 9.29
CA LYS A 24 0.64 -11.57 7.82
C LYS A 24 2.02 -11.17 7.33
N ASN A 25 2.58 -10.09 7.88
CA ASN A 25 3.90 -9.60 7.46
C ASN A 25 5.04 -10.59 7.77
N GLY A 26 4.92 -11.37 8.85
CA GLY A 26 5.86 -12.46 9.15
C GLY A 26 5.78 -13.57 8.11
N ALA A 27 4.58 -14.01 7.77
CA ALA A 27 4.38 -15.03 6.75
C ALA A 27 4.88 -14.58 5.36
N ILE A 28 4.65 -13.30 5.00
CA ILE A 28 5.18 -12.72 3.75
C ILE A 28 6.70 -12.76 3.75
N ARG A 29 7.36 -12.32 4.83
CA ARG A 29 8.82 -12.37 4.96
C ARG A 29 9.36 -13.80 4.79
N ASP A 30 8.74 -14.76 5.47
CA ASP A 30 9.22 -16.14 5.45
C ASP A 30 9.09 -16.76 4.06
N LEU A 31 7.95 -16.56 3.37
CA LEU A 31 7.75 -16.99 1.99
C LEU A 31 8.70 -16.29 1.00
N LEU A 32 9.02 -15.02 1.20
CA LEU A 32 10.00 -14.31 0.35
C LEU A 32 11.43 -14.81 0.60
N ARG A 33 11.77 -15.25 1.82
CA ARG A 33 13.06 -15.91 2.10
C ARG A 33 13.21 -17.23 1.36
N ASP A 34 12.12 -17.97 1.20
CA ASP A 34 12.11 -19.22 0.43
C ASP A 34 12.35 -18.98 -1.08
N ALA A 35 12.14 -17.75 -1.58
CA ALA A 35 12.51 -17.35 -2.95
C ALA A 35 14.05 -17.16 -3.13
N GLY A 36 14.83 -17.28 -2.07
CA GLY A 36 16.29 -17.35 -2.08
C GLY A 36 16.96 -16.08 -2.63
N ASP A 37 18.01 -16.29 -3.45
CA ASP A 37 18.89 -15.23 -3.96
C ASP A 37 18.22 -14.23 -4.91
N SER A 38 16.93 -14.42 -5.22
CA SER A 38 16.18 -13.44 -6.01
C SER A 38 15.80 -12.18 -5.24
N ILE A 39 15.90 -12.20 -3.90
CA ILE A 39 15.51 -11.10 -3.01
C ILE A 39 16.73 -10.46 -2.35
N GLU A 40 16.82 -9.13 -2.47
CA GLU A 40 17.77 -8.30 -1.73
C GLU A 40 17.03 -7.53 -0.63
N TRP A 41 17.44 -7.74 0.63
CA TRP A 41 16.75 -7.20 1.80
C TRP A 41 17.32 -5.87 2.24
N PHE A 42 16.41 -4.92 2.53
CA PHE A 42 16.72 -3.61 3.07
C PHE A 42 15.93 -3.37 4.35
N GLN A 43 16.58 -2.80 5.35
CA GLN A 43 15.92 -2.45 6.61
C GLN A 43 15.70 -0.95 6.67
N PRO A 44 14.46 -0.48 6.92
CA PRO A 44 14.16 0.95 7.02
C PRO A 44 14.53 1.48 8.40
N GLU A 45 14.78 2.78 8.45
CA GLU A 45 14.77 3.56 9.67
C GLU A 45 13.34 4.00 10.02
N MET A 46 13.14 4.36 11.29
CA MET A 46 11.92 5.01 11.75
C MET A 46 11.72 6.34 11.01
N MET A 47 10.48 6.62 10.59
CA MET A 47 10.15 7.89 9.94
C MET A 47 10.36 9.06 10.91
N PRO A 48 11.15 10.08 10.57
CA PRO A 48 11.30 11.25 11.41
C PRO A 48 9.98 11.95 11.71
N LEU A 49 9.82 12.42 12.95
CA LEU A 49 8.58 13.03 13.47
C LEU A 49 7.98 14.08 12.53
N ARG A 50 8.81 14.98 12.00
CA ARG A 50 8.37 16.05 11.09
C ARG A 50 7.57 15.54 9.88
N TRP A 51 7.85 14.32 9.42
CA TRP A 51 7.16 13.75 8.27
C TRP A 51 5.84 13.08 8.64
N LEU A 52 5.75 12.56 9.88
CA LEU A 52 4.48 12.10 10.44
C LEU A 52 3.53 13.28 10.59
N GLU A 53 4.03 14.40 11.15
CA GLU A 53 3.29 15.65 11.35
C GLU A 53 3.00 16.42 10.05
N ALA A 54 3.75 16.18 8.97
CA ALA A 54 3.44 16.73 7.65
C ALA A 54 2.14 16.17 7.04
N ALA A 55 1.76 14.94 7.43
CA ALA A 55 0.55 14.28 6.96
C ALA A 55 -0.55 14.22 8.03
N HIS A 56 -0.19 14.14 9.30
CA HIS A 56 -1.10 13.95 10.41
C HIS A 56 -1.02 15.09 11.41
N ASP A 57 -2.14 15.33 12.09
CA ASP A 57 -2.24 16.29 13.19
C ASP A 57 -1.21 15.97 14.29
N PRO A 58 -0.40 16.96 14.74
CA PRO A 58 0.62 16.75 15.76
C PRO A 58 0.08 16.13 17.06
N ASP A 59 -1.14 16.50 17.49
CA ASP A 59 -1.76 15.92 18.68
C ASP A 59 -2.04 14.43 18.49
N TYR A 60 -2.53 14.03 17.29
CA TYR A 60 -2.74 12.62 16.97
C TYR A 60 -1.42 11.85 16.85
N VAL A 61 -0.39 12.45 16.28
CA VAL A 61 0.94 11.85 16.22
C VAL A 61 1.48 11.61 17.63
N ALA A 62 1.38 12.59 18.53
CA ALA A 62 1.78 12.45 19.92
C ALA A 62 0.98 11.36 20.67
N GLU A 63 -0.36 11.31 20.48
CA GLU A 63 -1.21 10.25 21.05
C GLU A 63 -0.72 8.85 20.66
N VAL A 64 -0.35 8.65 19.38
CA VAL A 64 0.15 7.36 18.88
C VAL A 64 1.52 7.03 19.45
N ILE A 65 2.49 7.95 19.35
CA ILE A 65 3.89 7.74 19.79
C ILE A 65 3.95 7.40 21.27
N GLU A 66 3.13 8.07 22.09
CA GLU A 66 3.09 7.88 23.53
C GLU A 66 2.15 6.73 23.95
N ALA A 67 1.56 6.02 22.98
CA ALA A 67 0.58 4.96 23.20
C ALA A 67 -0.60 5.40 24.11
N ARG A 68 -1.08 6.63 23.92
CA ARG A 68 -2.17 7.27 24.68
C ARG A 68 -3.39 7.59 23.80
N VAL A 69 -3.56 6.83 22.72
CA VAL A 69 -4.68 7.03 21.79
C VAL A 69 -6.02 6.83 22.51
N PRO A 70 -6.97 7.78 22.42
CA PRO A 70 -8.28 7.64 23.01
C PRO A 70 -9.04 6.40 22.48
N ARG A 71 -9.78 5.72 23.37
CA ARG A 71 -10.55 4.51 23.00
C ARG A 71 -11.51 4.70 21.82
N ALA A 72 -12.01 5.91 21.62
CA ALA A 72 -12.89 6.20 20.48
C ALA A 72 -12.12 6.08 19.15
N LYS A 73 -10.88 6.57 19.10
CA LYS A 73 -9.98 6.43 17.94
C LYS A 73 -9.51 4.98 17.79
N GLU A 74 -9.17 4.27 18.89
CA GLU A 74 -8.80 2.84 18.83
C GLU A 74 -9.92 1.97 18.25
N ARG A 75 -11.19 2.23 18.63
CA ARG A 75 -12.34 1.51 18.04
C ARG A 75 -12.46 1.77 16.54
N ARG A 76 -12.14 2.98 16.07
CA ARG A 76 -12.14 3.32 14.65
C ARG A 76 -10.98 2.64 13.91
N ILE A 77 -9.82 2.55 14.54
CA ILE A 77 -8.65 1.79 14.04
C ILE A 77 -8.95 0.29 14.00
N GLY A 78 -9.64 -0.23 15.00
CA GLY A 78 -10.01 -1.65 15.11
C GLY A 78 -9.17 -2.46 16.08
N PHE A 79 -8.19 -1.83 16.78
CA PHE A 79 -7.36 -2.45 17.80
C PHE A 79 -6.74 -1.37 18.73
N PRO A 80 -6.31 -1.75 19.96
CA PRO A 80 -5.64 -0.84 20.86
C PRO A 80 -4.23 -0.50 20.38
N ILE A 81 -3.78 0.72 20.69
CA ILE A 81 -2.43 1.20 20.40
C ILE A 81 -1.57 1.06 21.67
N ASN A 82 -0.73 0.04 21.68
CA ASN A 82 0.31 -0.14 22.70
C ASN A 82 1.69 0.29 22.13
N ALA A 83 2.73 0.24 22.96
CA ALA A 83 4.07 0.67 22.57
C ALA A 83 4.61 -0.09 21.34
N MET A 84 4.30 -1.38 21.18
CA MET A 84 4.72 -2.16 20.00
C MET A 84 4.01 -1.68 18.73
N VAL A 85 2.71 -1.43 18.80
CA VAL A 85 1.94 -0.92 17.67
C VAL A 85 2.37 0.51 17.32
N ALA A 86 2.64 1.34 18.33
CA ALA A 86 3.16 2.70 18.16
C ALA A 86 4.53 2.70 17.46
N ASN A 87 5.44 1.82 17.87
CA ASN A 87 6.74 1.65 17.24
C ASN A 87 6.59 1.19 15.76
N ARG A 88 5.80 0.15 15.52
CA ARG A 88 5.50 -0.32 14.17
C ARG A 88 4.92 0.79 13.28
N ALA A 89 3.98 1.58 13.81
CA ALA A 89 3.33 2.66 13.07
C ALA A 89 4.32 3.74 12.61
N GLN A 90 5.41 3.97 13.34
CA GLN A 90 6.46 4.91 12.97
C GLN A 90 7.47 4.32 11.96
N ILE A 91 7.72 3.00 12.01
CA ILE A 91 8.68 2.35 11.12
C ILE A 91 8.08 2.10 9.72
N VAL A 92 6.81 1.72 9.63
CA VAL A 92 6.15 1.39 8.34
C VAL A 92 6.25 2.51 7.31
N PRO A 93 6.00 3.80 7.62
CA PRO A 93 6.19 4.89 6.66
C PRO A 93 7.65 5.05 6.21
N GLY A 94 8.62 4.79 7.10
CA GLY A 94 10.04 4.75 6.76
C GLY A 94 10.33 3.68 5.71
N GLY A 95 9.68 2.53 5.82
CA GLY A 95 9.79 1.44 4.84
C GLY A 95 9.19 1.78 3.48
N THR A 96 8.02 2.40 3.45
CA THR A 96 7.38 2.84 2.19
C THR A 96 8.22 3.91 1.49
N TYR A 97 8.77 4.86 2.25
CA TYR A 97 9.70 5.86 1.69
C TYR A 97 11.01 5.22 1.19
N LEU A 98 11.61 4.29 1.94
CA LEU A 98 12.82 3.59 1.50
C LEU A 98 12.57 2.77 0.23
N ALA A 99 11.44 2.07 0.13
CA ALA A 99 11.04 1.37 -1.08
C ALA A 99 10.91 2.32 -2.27
N ALA A 100 10.33 3.50 -2.07
CA ALA A 100 10.25 4.54 -3.09
C ALA A 100 11.64 5.01 -3.57
N ARG A 101 12.57 5.24 -2.66
CA ARG A 101 13.96 5.64 -2.99
C ARG A 101 14.69 4.54 -3.77
N LEU A 102 14.54 3.28 -3.34
CA LEU A 102 15.11 2.13 -4.05
C LEU A 102 14.48 1.95 -5.43
N ALA A 103 13.19 2.18 -5.58
CA ALA A 103 12.51 2.11 -6.87
C ALA A 103 13.02 3.19 -7.84
N LEU A 104 13.26 4.42 -7.38
CA LEU A 104 13.86 5.48 -8.19
C LEU A 104 15.23 5.09 -8.76
N ASP A 105 16.01 4.33 -8.01
CA ASP A 105 17.36 3.91 -8.41
C ASP A 105 17.36 2.61 -9.25
N ARG A 106 16.37 1.71 -9.02
CA ARG A 106 16.38 0.32 -9.53
C ARG A 106 15.20 -0.02 -10.44
N GLY A 107 14.24 0.88 -10.59
CA GLY A 107 12.99 0.68 -11.31
C GLY A 107 11.86 0.09 -10.45
N PHE A 108 12.15 -0.88 -9.57
CA PHE A 108 11.17 -1.50 -8.67
C PHE A 108 11.74 -1.79 -7.29
N ALA A 109 10.91 -1.59 -6.26
CA ALA A 109 11.12 -2.10 -4.91
C ALA A 109 9.79 -2.33 -4.20
N ALA A 110 9.77 -3.21 -3.19
CA ALA A 110 8.58 -3.51 -2.41
C ALA A 110 8.81 -3.26 -0.92
N ASN A 111 7.84 -2.68 -0.22
CA ASN A 111 7.75 -2.73 1.23
C ASN A 111 6.90 -3.94 1.63
N SER A 112 7.43 -4.84 2.45
CA SER A 112 6.70 -6.02 2.96
C SER A 112 5.64 -5.71 4.01
N ALA A 113 5.33 -4.43 4.20
CA ALA A 113 4.26 -3.88 5.02
C ALA A 113 3.65 -2.65 4.31
N GLY A 114 2.91 -1.83 5.03
CA GLY A 114 2.34 -0.58 4.51
C GLY A 114 1.02 -0.74 3.79
N GLY A 115 0.62 0.29 3.07
CA GLY A 115 -0.69 0.39 2.44
C GLY A 115 -1.78 0.85 3.40
N SER A 116 -1.43 1.68 4.39
CA SER A 116 -2.34 2.15 5.45
C SER A 116 -3.19 3.34 5.00
N HIS A 117 -3.98 3.14 3.98
CA HIS A 117 -4.66 4.15 3.18
C HIS A 117 -5.91 4.80 3.83
N HIS A 118 -6.39 4.27 4.97
CA HIS A 118 -7.57 4.82 5.66
C HIS A 118 -7.26 5.81 6.78
N ALA A 119 -5.99 5.94 7.21
CA ALA A 119 -5.65 6.89 8.26
C ALA A 119 -5.81 8.34 7.78
N LEU A 120 -6.55 9.12 8.56
CA LEU A 120 -6.87 10.53 8.34
C LEU A 120 -5.95 11.42 9.17
N ALA A 121 -5.99 12.73 8.99
CA ALA A 121 -5.12 13.67 9.70
C ALA A 121 -5.18 13.50 11.21
N HIS A 122 -6.35 13.43 11.80
CA HIS A 122 -6.56 13.43 13.25
C HIS A 122 -6.92 12.09 13.89
N THR A 123 -6.95 10.99 13.09
CA THR A 123 -7.33 9.65 13.57
C THR A 123 -6.97 8.56 12.57
N GLY A 124 -6.62 7.38 13.06
CA GLY A 124 -6.62 6.18 12.24
C GLY A 124 -8.02 5.62 11.99
N ALA A 125 -8.13 4.69 11.05
CA ALA A 125 -9.35 3.96 10.73
C ALA A 125 -9.01 2.65 9.98
N GLY A 126 -9.91 1.66 9.98
CA GLY A 126 -9.78 0.49 9.10
C GLY A 126 -8.42 -0.22 9.19
N TYR A 127 -7.93 -0.45 10.39
CA TYR A 127 -6.63 -1.04 10.72
C TYR A 127 -5.41 -0.17 10.34
N CYS A 128 -5.60 1.05 9.88
CA CYS A 128 -4.55 2.01 9.56
C CYS A 128 -4.33 2.96 10.72
N VAL A 129 -3.07 3.11 11.17
CA VAL A 129 -2.68 4.05 12.23
C VAL A 129 -2.17 5.34 11.62
N PHE A 130 -1.05 5.30 10.89
CA PHE A 130 -0.55 6.39 10.06
C PHE A 130 -0.63 6.01 8.59
N ASN A 131 -0.86 6.98 7.71
CA ASN A 131 -0.93 6.77 6.27
C ASN A 131 0.47 6.82 5.66
N ASP A 132 1.10 5.67 5.53
CA ASP A 132 2.47 5.54 5.04
C ASP A 132 2.62 6.00 3.59
N LEU A 133 1.60 5.81 2.74
CA LEU A 133 1.59 6.26 1.35
C LEU A 133 1.57 7.79 1.26
N ALA A 134 0.68 8.44 2.01
CA ALA A 134 0.61 9.90 2.04
C ALA A 134 1.88 10.52 2.62
N ILE A 135 2.41 9.97 3.73
CA ILE A 135 3.67 10.43 4.34
C ILE A 135 4.83 10.32 3.36
N ALA A 136 4.99 9.16 2.70
CA ALA A 136 6.05 8.97 1.73
C ALA A 136 5.90 9.90 0.52
N ALA A 137 4.67 10.08 0.01
CA ALA A 137 4.40 10.97 -1.12
C ALA A 137 4.70 12.44 -0.79
N ILE A 138 4.28 12.94 0.39
CA ILE A 138 4.56 14.31 0.84
C ILE A 138 6.08 14.53 0.93
N ARG A 139 6.80 13.57 1.54
CA ARG A 139 8.26 13.67 1.65
C ARG A 139 8.96 13.69 0.29
N LEU A 140 8.54 12.84 -0.65
CA LEU A 140 9.07 12.82 -2.02
C LEU A 140 8.71 14.10 -2.79
N ALA A 141 7.54 14.65 -2.57
CA ALA A 141 7.12 15.91 -3.17
C ALA A 141 7.97 17.11 -2.68
N GLU A 142 8.36 17.13 -1.40
CA GLU A 142 9.32 18.12 -0.90
C GLU A 142 10.74 17.95 -1.49
N GLU A 143 11.08 16.74 -1.94
CA GLU A 143 12.30 16.45 -2.70
C GLU A 143 12.16 16.80 -4.19
N GLY A 144 11.05 17.44 -4.60
CA GLY A 144 10.76 17.87 -5.97
C GLY A 144 10.21 16.77 -6.89
N ARG A 145 9.72 15.65 -6.34
CA ARG A 145 9.13 14.55 -7.11
C ARG A 145 7.64 14.70 -7.31
N ARG A 146 7.16 14.42 -8.50
CA ARG A 146 5.74 14.22 -8.77
C ARG A 146 5.37 12.76 -8.49
N VAL A 147 4.41 12.51 -7.63
CA VAL A 147 4.03 11.16 -7.20
C VAL A 147 2.60 10.85 -7.60
N LEU A 148 2.39 9.70 -8.21
CA LEU A 148 1.04 9.12 -8.35
C LEU A 148 0.90 7.96 -7.37
N ILE A 149 -0.09 8.04 -6.48
CA ILE A 149 -0.48 6.93 -5.62
C ILE A 149 -1.57 6.15 -6.36
N VAL A 150 -1.27 4.90 -6.74
CA VAL A 150 -2.21 3.97 -7.36
C VAL A 150 -2.67 2.98 -6.31
N ASP A 151 -3.93 3.05 -5.94
CA ASP A 151 -4.54 2.21 -4.92
C ASP A 151 -5.49 1.20 -5.57
N CYS A 152 -5.12 -0.09 -5.51
CA CYS A 152 -5.90 -1.22 -6.01
C CYS A 152 -6.44 -2.13 -4.89
N ASP A 153 -6.49 -1.65 -3.66
CA ASP A 153 -7.23 -2.28 -2.56
C ASP A 153 -8.74 -2.29 -2.88
N VAL A 154 -9.48 -3.25 -2.34
CA VAL A 154 -10.94 -3.32 -2.55
C VAL A 154 -11.67 -2.15 -1.88
N HIS A 155 -11.04 -1.52 -0.90
CA HIS A 155 -11.56 -0.35 -0.20
C HIS A 155 -11.03 0.94 -0.84
N GLN A 156 -11.80 2.02 -0.83
CA GLN A 156 -11.27 3.32 -1.25
C GLN A 156 -10.22 3.83 -0.28
N GLY A 157 -9.09 4.31 -0.79
CA GLY A 157 -8.06 4.99 0.00
C GLY A 157 -8.47 6.39 0.43
N ASP A 158 -9.51 6.49 1.27
CA ASP A 158 -10.12 7.75 1.69
C ASP A 158 -9.18 8.65 2.49
N GLY A 159 -8.35 8.03 3.35
CA GLY A 159 -7.32 8.75 4.09
C GLY A 159 -6.25 9.33 3.18
N THR A 160 -5.77 8.53 2.22
CA THR A 160 -4.79 8.98 1.23
C THR A 160 -5.31 10.16 0.41
N ALA A 161 -6.53 10.04 -0.12
CA ALA A 161 -7.18 11.11 -0.88
C ALA A 161 -7.36 12.39 -0.04
N ALA A 162 -7.76 12.27 1.23
CA ALA A 162 -7.97 13.40 2.12
C ALA A 162 -6.67 14.11 2.52
N LEU A 163 -5.61 13.35 2.82
CA LEU A 163 -4.32 13.88 3.27
C LEU A 163 -3.52 14.57 2.17
N THR A 164 -3.74 14.16 0.91
CA THR A 164 -3.02 14.70 -0.24
C THR A 164 -3.87 15.66 -1.09
N ALA A 165 -5.10 15.95 -0.65
CA ALA A 165 -6.03 16.80 -1.38
C ALA A 165 -5.41 18.16 -1.73
N GLY A 166 -5.44 18.52 -3.02
CA GLY A 166 -4.93 19.81 -3.51
C GLY A 166 -3.40 19.95 -3.52
N HIS A 167 -2.65 18.89 -3.19
CA HIS A 167 -1.19 18.95 -3.27
C HIS A 167 -0.72 18.95 -4.73
N PRO A 168 0.03 19.96 -5.20
CA PRO A 168 0.31 20.14 -6.64
C PRO A 168 1.19 19.08 -7.27
N ALA A 169 1.95 18.33 -6.46
CA ALA A 169 2.86 17.28 -6.91
C ALA A 169 2.37 15.85 -6.59
N ILE A 170 1.16 15.69 -6.02
CA ILE A 170 0.66 14.37 -5.65
C ILE A 170 -0.71 14.16 -6.28
N ALA A 171 -0.82 13.13 -7.13
CA ALA A 171 -2.07 12.65 -7.65
C ALA A 171 -2.45 11.30 -7.02
N THR A 172 -3.74 11.01 -6.93
CA THR A 172 -4.28 9.78 -6.34
C THR A 172 -5.26 9.09 -7.26
N TYR A 173 -5.13 7.79 -7.37
CA TYR A 173 -6.06 6.90 -8.08
C TYR A 173 -6.55 5.84 -7.12
N SER A 174 -7.85 5.58 -7.08
CA SER A 174 -8.41 4.47 -6.30
C SER A 174 -9.44 3.71 -7.11
N ILE A 175 -9.21 2.39 -7.33
CA ILE A 175 -10.18 1.49 -7.95
C ILE A 175 -10.70 0.53 -6.88
N HIS A 176 -11.99 0.63 -6.54
CA HIS A 176 -12.55 0.01 -5.35
C HIS A 176 -14.00 -0.44 -5.54
N ALA A 177 -14.47 -1.33 -4.69
CA ALA A 177 -15.89 -1.68 -4.65
C ALA A 177 -16.72 -0.52 -4.09
N GLU A 178 -17.72 -0.07 -4.85
CA GLU A 178 -18.55 1.11 -4.54
C GLU A 178 -19.15 1.05 -3.13
N LYS A 179 -19.72 -0.10 -2.76
CA LYS A 179 -20.45 -0.28 -1.51
C LYS A 179 -19.57 -0.77 -0.36
N ASN A 180 -18.26 -0.88 -0.56
CA ASN A 180 -17.35 -1.28 0.50
C ASN A 180 -16.97 -0.10 1.40
N PHE A 181 -16.27 -0.37 2.51
CA PHE A 181 -15.72 0.68 3.38
C PHE A 181 -14.81 1.65 2.57
N PRO A 182 -14.77 2.94 2.92
CA PRO A 182 -15.59 3.63 3.89
C PRO A 182 -17.00 3.94 3.34
N ALA A 183 -17.99 4.06 4.24
CA ALA A 183 -19.35 4.42 3.83
C ALA A 183 -19.44 5.83 3.22
N ARG A 184 -18.64 6.77 3.73
CA ARG A 184 -18.47 8.10 3.14
C ARG A 184 -17.16 8.12 2.38
N LYS A 185 -17.24 8.14 1.05
CA LYS A 185 -16.08 8.22 0.17
C LYS A 185 -15.43 9.61 0.23
N ALA A 186 -14.10 9.64 0.11
CA ALA A 186 -13.34 10.85 -0.18
C ALA A 186 -13.28 11.10 -1.70
N ARG A 187 -12.51 12.07 -2.13
CA ARG A 187 -12.29 12.39 -3.54
C ARG A 187 -10.82 12.31 -3.88
N SER A 188 -10.44 11.29 -4.64
CA SER A 188 -9.13 11.16 -5.27
C SER A 188 -9.03 12.06 -6.52
N THR A 189 -7.85 12.12 -7.15
CA THR A 189 -7.73 12.68 -8.49
C THR A 189 -8.61 11.90 -9.46
N LEU A 190 -8.63 10.55 -9.31
CA LEU A 190 -9.57 9.68 -10.02
C LEU A 190 -10.04 8.53 -9.14
N ASP A 191 -11.33 8.42 -8.94
CA ASP A 191 -11.99 7.31 -8.27
C ASP A 191 -12.74 6.44 -9.28
N VAL A 192 -12.51 5.12 -9.24
CA VAL A 192 -13.20 4.12 -10.08
C VAL A 192 -14.00 3.20 -9.16
N ALA A 193 -15.28 3.54 -9.01
CA ALA A 193 -16.21 2.78 -8.17
C ALA A 193 -16.78 1.59 -8.96
N LEU A 194 -16.51 0.37 -8.51
CA LEU A 194 -16.92 -0.86 -9.17
C LEU A 194 -18.10 -1.52 -8.48
N PRO A 195 -19.02 -2.17 -9.23
CA PRO A 195 -20.12 -2.93 -8.64
C PRO A 195 -19.60 -4.16 -7.88
N ASP A 196 -20.34 -4.57 -6.83
CA ASP A 196 -20.06 -5.79 -6.07
C ASP A 196 -20.02 -7.01 -7.00
N GLY A 197 -19.10 -7.94 -6.75
CA GLY A 197 -18.98 -9.19 -7.49
C GLY A 197 -18.30 -9.09 -8.84
N LEU A 198 -17.75 -7.92 -9.20
CA LEU A 198 -17.02 -7.75 -10.47
C LEU A 198 -15.80 -8.68 -10.52
N GLY A 199 -15.68 -9.46 -11.59
CA GLY A 199 -14.59 -10.42 -11.82
C GLY A 199 -13.43 -9.86 -12.65
N ASP A 200 -12.49 -10.74 -12.98
CA ASP A 200 -11.18 -10.43 -13.53
C ASP A 200 -11.20 -9.53 -14.77
N ASP A 201 -11.86 -9.96 -15.85
CA ASP A 201 -11.75 -9.25 -17.14
C ASP A 201 -12.34 -7.85 -17.09
N ALA A 202 -13.49 -7.70 -16.42
CA ALA A 202 -14.12 -6.39 -16.27
C ALA A 202 -13.32 -5.46 -15.35
N TYR A 203 -12.70 -6.00 -14.28
CA TYR A 203 -11.80 -5.24 -13.43
C TYR A 203 -10.56 -4.75 -14.19
N LEU A 204 -9.91 -5.67 -14.95
CA LEU A 204 -8.71 -5.34 -15.71
C LEU A 204 -8.98 -4.36 -16.84
N ALA A 205 -10.14 -4.45 -17.49
CA ALA A 205 -10.58 -3.48 -18.49
C ALA A 205 -10.74 -2.10 -17.84
N ALA A 206 -11.50 -2.00 -16.74
CA ALA A 206 -11.70 -0.73 -16.03
C ALA A 206 -10.38 -0.12 -15.54
N LEU A 207 -9.46 -0.94 -14.98
CA LEU A 207 -8.14 -0.49 -14.56
C LEU A 207 -7.33 0.06 -15.73
N GLY A 208 -7.26 -0.66 -16.85
CA GLY A 208 -6.49 -0.25 -18.03
C GLY A 208 -7.04 1.02 -18.67
N GLU A 209 -8.36 1.11 -18.84
CA GLU A 209 -9.04 2.24 -19.48
C GLU A 209 -8.93 3.54 -18.67
N THR A 210 -8.85 3.44 -17.34
CA THR A 210 -8.86 4.61 -16.46
C THR A 210 -7.46 5.02 -15.99
N LEU A 211 -6.57 4.06 -15.69
CA LEU A 211 -5.22 4.38 -15.24
C LEU A 211 -4.32 4.88 -16.37
N THR A 212 -4.47 4.36 -17.60
CA THR A 212 -3.65 4.77 -18.75
C THR A 212 -3.72 6.28 -19.01
N PRO A 213 -4.90 6.89 -19.23
CA PRO A 213 -4.98 8.33 -19.47
C PRO A 213 -4.56 9.17 -18.26
N LEU A 214 -4.75 8.67 -17.04
CA LEU A 214 -4.30 9.39 -15.84
C LEU A 214 -2.77 9.48 -15.77
N LEU A 215 -2.07 8.38 -16.05
CA LEU A 215 -0.60 8.37 -16.12
C LEU A 215 -0.07 9.36 -17.17
N ASP A 216 -0.73 9.45 -18.33
CA ASP A 216 -0.35 10.36 -19.41
C ASP A 216 -0.63 11.84 -19.07
N ALA A 217 -1.66 12.10 -18.30
CA ALA A 217 -2.04 13.45 -17.84
C ALA A 217 -1.14 13.94 -16.70
N GLU A 218 -0.97 13.11 -15.66
CA GLU A 218 -0.26 13.50 -14.44
C GLU A 218 1.25 13.49 -14.59
N ARG A 219 1.82 12.63 -15.46
CA ARG A 219 3.25 12.48 -15.71
C ARG A 219 4.08 12.42 -14.43
N PRO A 220 3.82 11.45 -13.55
CA PRO A 220 4.57 11.33 -12.30
C PRO A 220 6.04 10.94 -12.55
N ASP A 221 6.90 11.19 -11.57
CA ASP A 221 8.27 10.67 -11.54
C ASP A 221 8.36 9.28 -10.93
N LEU A 222 7.30 8.89 -10.16
CA LEU A 222 7.22 7.64 -9.41
C LEU A 222 5.77 7.24 -9.16
N ILE A 223 5.52 5.93 -9.19
CA ILE A 223 4.27 5.32 -8.72
C ILE A 223 4.48 4.73 -7.32
N LEU A 224 3.68 5.16 -6.34
CA LEU A 224 3.47 4.43 -5.09
C LEU A 224 2.25 3.53 -5.27
N TYR A 225 2.44 2.22 -5.19
CA TYR A 225 1.41 1.25 -5.50
C TYR A 225 0.92 0.51 -4.25
N GLN A 226 -0.33 0.72 -3.89
CA GLN A 226 -1.01 -0.07 -2.86
C GLN A 226 -1.57 -1.34 -3.51
N ALA A 227 -0.90 -2.48 -3.23
CA ALA A 227 -1.14 -3.77 -3.84
C ALA A 227 -2.00 -4.70 -2.95
N GLY A 228 -3.06 -4.17 -2.35
CA GLY A 228 -4.00 -4.96 -1.54
C GLY A 228 -4.53 -6.17 -2.31
N VAL A 229 -4.64 -7.32 -1.64
CA VAL A 229 -5.12 -8.57 -2.27
C VAL A 229 -6.57 -8.90 -1.91
N ASP A 230 -7.24 -7.99 -1.22
CA ASP A 230 -8.64 -8.09 -0.82
C ASP A 230 -9.69 -7.90 -1.95
N PRO A 231 -9.34 -7.52 -3.20
CA PRO A 231 -10.23 -7.76 -4.34
C PRO A 231 -10.49 -9.24 -4.64
N PHE A 232 -9.73 -10.16 -4.00
CA PHE A 232 -9.89 -11.61 -4.15
C PHE A 232 -11.29 -12.11 -3.76
N ALA A 233 -11.84 -13.03 -4.55
CA ALA A 233 -13.20 -13.58 -4.39
C ALA A 233 -13.51 -14.20 -3.03
N GLY A 234 -12.50 -14.70 -2.33
CA GLY A 234 -12.62 -15.32 -1.01
C GLY A 234 -12.21 -14.40 0.13
N ASP A 235 -11.99 -13.11 -0.10
CA ASP A 235 -11.66 -12.18 0.97
C ASP A 235 -12.85 -11.91 1.89
N ARG A 236 -12.59 -11.91 3.21
CA ARG A 236 -13.67 -11.75 4.21
C ARG A 236 -14.27 -10.35 4.23
N LEU A 237 -13.52 -9.32 3.86
CA LEU A 237 -13.94 -7.92 3.88
C LEU A 237 -14.13 -7.36 2.46
N GLY A 238 -13.67 -8.08 1.45
CA GLY A 238 -13.79 -7.71 0.04
C GLY A 238 -15.19 -7.91 -0.52
N ARG A 239 -15.54 -7.16 -1.57
CA ARG A 239 -16.79 -7.27 -2.31
C ARG A 239 -16.60 -7.45 -3.82
N LEU A 240 -15.35 -7.59 -4.28
CA LEU A 240 -15.03 -7.96 -5.65
C LEU A 240 -14.83 -9.47 -5.76
N ASN A 241 -14.64 -9.97 -6.98
CA ASN A 241 -14.60 -11.40 -7.26
C ASN A 241 -13.40 -11.77 -8.15
N LEU A 242 -12.21 -11.21 -7.86
CA LEU A 242 -11.01 -11.55 -8.60
C LEU A 242 -10.49 -12.94 -8.19
N SER A 243 -10.02 -13.68 -9.17
CA SER A 243 -9.28 -14.93 -8.96
C SER A 243 -7.82 -14.66 -8.57
N ASP A 244 -7.09 -15.69 -8.13
CA ASP A 244 -5.64 -15.60 -7.94
C ASP A 244 -4.91 -15.22 -9.26
N ASP A 245 -5.37 -15.73 -10.42
CA ASP A 245 -4.85 -15.32 -11.73
C ASP A 245 -5.21 -13.85 -12.04
N GLY A 246 -6.42 -13.42 -11.73
CA GLY A 246 -6.85 -12.03 -11.87
C GLY A 246 -5.97 -11.05 -11.11
N LEU A 247 -5.59 -11.38 -9.88
CA LEU A 247 -4.62 -10.59 -9.11
C LEU A 247 -3.26 -10.53 -9.80
N VAL A 248 -2.72 -11.67 -10.27
CA VAL A 248 -1.44 -11.70 -11.00
C VAL A 248 -1.51 -10.90 -12.31
N ARG A 249 -2.61 -10.98 -13.05
CA ARG A 249 -2.84 -10.19 -14.27
C ARG A 249 -2.92 -8.70 -13.97
N ARG A 250 -3.49 -8.31 -12.84
CA ARG A 250 -3.51 -6.93 -12.34
C ARG A 250 -2.08 -6.39 -12.17
N GLU A 251 -1.22 -7.14 -11.48
CA GLU A 251 0.17 -6.74 -11.26
C GLU A 251 0.94 -6.61 -12.58
N ARG A 252 0.75 -7.55 -13.51
CA ARG A 252 1.34 -7.46 -14.85
C ARG A 252 0.86 -6.24 -15.61
N LEU A 253 -0.42 -5.88 -15.50
CA LEU A 253 -0.98 -4.71 -16.17
C LEU A 253 -0.38 -3.42 -15.59
N VAL A 254 -0.34 -3.26 -14.26
CA VAL A 254 0.24 -2.10 -13.60
C VAL A 254 1.73 -1.96 -13.92
N ALA A 255 2.50 -3.07 -13.81
CA ALA A 255 3.91 -3.08 -14.18
C ALA A 255 4.13 -2.68 -15.63
N ARG A 256 3.36 -3.24 -16.58
CA ARG A 256 3.45 -2.90 -18.00
C ARG A 256 3.22 -1.41 -18.24
N LEU A 257 2.15 -0.83 -17.66
CA LEU A 257 1.82 0.59 -17.82
C LEU A 257 2.92 1.51 -17.27
N ALA A 258 3.55 1.13 -16.14
CA ALA A 258 4.69 1.83 -15.58
C ALA A 258 5.93 1.73 -16.48
N ILE A 259 6.26 0.52 -16.90
CA ILE A 259 7.44 0.19 -17.71
C ILE A 259 7.38 0.89 -19.08
N GLU A 260 6.23 0.88 -19.76
CA GLU A 260 6.02 1.55 -21.05
C GLU A 260 6.30 3.06 -20.99
N ARG A 261 6.22 3.66 -19.79
CA ARG A 261 6.45 5.08 -19.52
C ARG A 261 7.79 5.37 -18.83
N GLY A 262 8.63 4.35 -18.59
CA GLY A 262 9.89 4.48 -17.86
C GLY A 262 9.70 4.89 -16.40
N LEU A 263 8.53 4.62 -15.81
CA LEU A 263 8.21 5.02 -14.45
C LEU A 263 8.66 3.95 -13.44
N PRO A 264 9.46 4.34 -12.42
CA PRO A 264 9.73 3.48 -11.28
C PRO A 264 8.46 3.24 -10.45
N LEU A 265 8.41 2.09 -9.77
CA LEU A 265 7.27 1.68 -8.97
C LEU A 265 7.71 1.13 -7.61
N ALA A 266 7.17 1.68 -6.54
CA ALA A 266 7.31 1.14 -5.19
C ALA A 266 5.98 0.56 -4.72
N SER A 267 5.95 -0.73 -4.38
CA SER A 267 4.73 -1.39 -3.90
C SER A 267 4.68 -1.52 -2.38
N THR A 268 3.47 -1.48 -1.84
CA THR A 268 3.14 -1.82 -0.45
C THR A 268 2.18 -3.00 -0.40
N VAL A 269 2.05 -3.64 0.77
CA VAL A 269 1.25 -4.84 0.94
C VAL A 269 -0.25 -4.55 0.88
N GLY A 270 -0.78 -3.63 1.70
CA GLY A 270 -2.22 -3.32 1.72
C GLY A 270 -3.12 -4.38 2.38
N GLY A 271 -4.41 -4.38 2.00
CA GLY A 271 -5.44 -5.27 2.52
C GLY A 271 -5.28 -6.73 2.11
N GLY A 272 -6.07 -7.57 2.74
CA GLY A 272 -6.12 -9.01 2.59
C GLY A 272 -6.53 -9.65 3.91
N TYR A 273 -7.74 -10.25 3.96
CA TYR A 273 -8.42 -10.68 5.18
C TYR A 273 -9.05 -12.06 5.01
N GLY A 274 -8.92 -12.89 6.05
CA GLY A 274 -9.43 -14.25 6.04
C GLY A 274 -8.83 -15.09 7.16
N ASP A 275 -9.21 -16.34 7.27
CA ASP A 275 -8.72 -17.23 8.33
C ASP A 275 -7.38 -17.90 7.96
N ASP A 276 -7.11 -18.08 6.67
CA ASP A 276 -5.85 -18.61 6.16
C ASP A 276 -4.84 -17.50 5.88
N VAL A 277 -4.07 -17.14 6.90
CA VAL A 277 -3.00 -16.13 6.80
C VAL A 277 -1.94 -16.49 5.76
N LEU A 278 -1.66 -17.79 5.58
CA LEU A 278 -0.65 -18.25 4.64
C LEU A 278 -1.12 -18.07 3.19
N ALA A 279 -2.39 -18.36 2.89
CA ALA A 279 -2.95 -18.10 1.58
C ALA A 279 -2.94 -16.60 1.23
N ILE A 280 -3.29 -15.74 2.20
CA ILE A 280 -3.20 -14.29 2.03
C ILE A 280 -1.75 -13.85 1.76
N ALA A 281 -0.80 -14.35 2.55
CA ALA A 281 0.62 -14.04 2.38
C ALA A 281 1.16 -14.50 1.02
N ARG A 282 0.75 -15.67 0.53
CA ARG A 282 1.10 -16.15 -0.83
C ARG A 282 0.65 -15.22 -1.93
N ARG A 283 -0.55 -14.61 -1.83
CA ARG A 283 -1.05 -13.61 -2.79
C ARG A 283 -0.17 -12.36 -2.80
N HIS A 284 0.20 -11.84 -1.63
CA HIS A 284 1.11 -10.70 -1.55
C HIS A 284 2.50 -11.02 -2.10
N VAL A 285 3.03 -12.21 -1.81
CA VAL A 285 4.31 -12.67 -2.36
C VAL A 285 4.23 -12.80 -3.88
N ALA A 286 3.14 -13.38 -4.41
CA ALA A 286 2.91 -13.45 -5.86
C ALA A 286 2.87 -12.07 -6.50
N ALA A 287 2.25 -11.07 -5.85
CA ALA A 287 2.25 -9.68 -6.32
C ALA A 287 3.68 -9.11 -6.39
N ILE A 288 4.45 -9.20 -5.31
CA ILE A 288 5.83 -8.70 -5.24
C ILE A 288 6.72 -9.36 -6.31
N LEU A 289 6.65 -10.69 -6.43
CA LEU A 289 7.46 -11.45 -7.40
C LEU A 289 7.04 -11.15 -8.84
N THR A 290 5.74 -11.00 -9.12
CA THR A 290 5.23 -10.66 -10.46
C THR A 290 5.71 -9.28 -10.90
N LEU A 291 5.57 -8.27 -10.02
CA LEU A 291 6.06 -6.92 -10.29
C LEU A 291 7.57 -6.92 -10.50
N GLY A 292 8.34 -7.52 -9.59
CA GLY A 292 9.79 -7.59 -9.67
C GLY A 292 10.30 -8.26 -10.94
N ALA A 293 9.73 -9.40 -11.32
CA ALA A 293 10.09 -10.11 -12.55
C ALA A 293 9.82 -9.30 -13.81
N ALA A 294 8.71 -8.52 -13.84
CA ALA A 294 8.40 -7.65 -14.97
C ALA A 294 9.47 -6.56 -15.17
N PHE A 295 9.89 -5.90 -14.10
CA PHE A 295 10.92 -4.86 -14.14
C PHE A 295 12.33 -5.42 -14.44
N GLU A 296 12.70 -6.58 -13.90
CA GLU A 296 13.98 -7.25 -14.22
C GLU A 296 14.05 -7.66 -15.69
N GLY A 297 12.95 -8.18 -16.25
CA GLY A 297 12.86 -8.58 -17.67
C GLY A 297 13.07 -7.40 -18.63
N GLN A 298 12.75 -6.16 -18.22
CA GLN A 298 13.04 -4.96 -18.98
C GLN A 298 14.52 -4.57 -18.94
N ALA A 299 15.13 -4.61 -17.74
CA ALA A 299 16.54 -4.26 -17.57
C ALA A 299 17.47 -5.13 -18.43
N LEU A 300 17.08 -6.39 -18.68
CA LEU A 300 17.83 -7.31 -19.57
C LEU A 300 17.66 -6.98 -21.07
N LYS A 301 16.57 -6.34 -21.48
CA LYS A 301 16.32 -5.95 -22.89
C LYS A 301 17.00 -4.64 -23.29
N GLN A 302 17.41 -3.84 -22.31
CA GLN A 302 18.07 -2.54 -22.55
C GLN A 302 19.61 -2.61 -22.47
N ARG A 303 20.17 -3.78 -22.11
CA ARG A 303 21.61 -4.13 -22.16
C ARG A 303 21.95 -4.88 -23.42
#